data_34ccfcc598fc426cfc884dbda5aa411a
#
_entry.id   34ccfcc598fc426cfc884dbda5aa411a
#
_cell.length_a   1.000
_cell.length_b   1.000
_cell.length_c   1.000
_cell.angle_alpha   90.00
_cell.angle_beta   90.00
_cell.angle_gamma   90.00
#
_symmetry.space_group_name_H-M   'P 1'
#
loop_
_entity.id
_entity.type
_entity.pdbx_description
1 polymer ?
#
loop_
_entity_poly.entity_id
_entity_poly.type
_entity_poly.pdbx_seq_one_letter_code
_entity_poly.pdbx_strand_id
1 'polypeptide(L)'
;MTTYGTAKWQGGLKDGKGAISTQSGALSAYPYGFAARFEGKPGTNPEELIGAAHAGCFTMALSAILGEAGFTAEEMNTKAEITLVKQGDSFAITKSHLTLRAKIPGIDNAKFQELAGNAEKGCPVSKVLKCEISLDAALA
;
A
#
# COMPACT_ATOMS: atom_id res chain seq x y z
N MET A 1 -13.82 -11.69 9.89
CA MET A 1 -12.83 -12.35 9.02
C MET A 1 -11.44 -12.16 9.61
N THR A 2 -10.65 -13.23 9.62
CA THR A 2 -9.27 -13.20 10.12
C THR A 2 -8.35 -13.82 9.07
N THR A 3 -7.23 -13.17 8.80
CA THR A 3 -6.19 -13.69 7.92
C THR A 3 -4.83 -13.47 8.57
N TYR A 4 -3.77 -14.05 8.02
CA TYR A 4 -2.45 -13.94 8.64
C TYR A 4 -1.31 -13.87 7.61
N GLY A 5 -0.20 -13.31 8.07
CA GLY A 5 1.10 -13.43 7.45
C GLY A 5 2.08 -14.02 8.45
N THR A 6 3.13 -14.64 7.98
CA THR A 6 4.18 -15.23 8.81
C THR A 6 5.56 -14.79 8.35
N ALA A 7 6.51 -14.80 9.26
CA ALA A 7 7.91 -14.54 8.95
C ALA A 7 8.81 -15.52 9.69
N LYS A 8 9.88 -15.94 9.03
CA LYS A 8 10.94 -16.77 9.61
C LYS A 8 12.26 -16.01 9.46
N TRP A 9 13.08 -16.07 10.48
CA TRP A 9 14.42 -15.46 10.47
C TRP A 9 15.45 -16.40 11.03
N GLN A 10 16.62 -16.47 10.39
CA GLN A 10 17.76 -17.27 10.83
C GLN A 10 19.03 -16.43 10.70
N GLY A 11 19.82 -16.39 11.78
CA GLY A 11 21.09 -15.67 11.79
C GLY A 11 21.01 -14.26 12.35
N GLY A 12 22.08 -13.51 12.16
CA GLY A 12 22.20 -12.13 12.62
C GLY A 12 21.48 -11.14 11.73
N LEU A 13 21.48 -9.88 12.11
CA LEU A 13 20.76 -8.84 11.36
C LEU A 13 21.27 -8.71 9.92
N LYS A 14 22.57 -8.57 9.73
CA LYS A 14 23.14 -8.29 8.40
C LYS A 14 23.40 -9.54 7.57
N ASP A 15 23.78 -10.63 8.19
CA ASP A 15 24.11 -11.88 7.51
C ASP A 15 22.99 -12.92 7.54
N GLY A 16 21.94 -12.63 8.28
CA GLY A 16 20.79 -13.52 8.42
C GLY A 16 19.94 -13.60 7.16
N LYS A 17 19.03 -14.57 7.17
CA LYS A 17 18.09 -14.83 6.09
C LYS A 17 16.68 -14.89 6.63
N GLY A 18 15.78 -14.19 5.95
CA GLY A 18 14.37 -14.19 6.27
C GLY A 18 13.50 -14.68 5.12
N ALA A 19 12.30 -15.09 5.46
CA ALA A 19 11.28 -15.48 4.50
C ALA A 19 9.91 -15.07 5.00
N ILE A 20 9.09 -14.54 4.11
CA ILE A 20 7.73 -14.08 4.41
C ILE A 20 6.74 -14.93 3.63
N SER A 21 5.66 -15.31 4.29
CA SER A 21 4.55 -16.03 3.67
C SER A 21 3.22 -15.40 4.05
N THR A 22 2.22 -15.60 3.21
CA THR A 22 0.85 -15.18 3.48
C THR A 22 -0.09 -16.37 3.44
N GLN A 23 -1.20 -16.29 4.15
CA GLN A 23 -2.19 -17.37 4.18
C GLN A 23 -2.66 -17.77 2.79
N SER A 24 -2.86 -16.79 1.88
CA SER A 24 -3.32 -17.07 0.51
C SER A 24 -2.27 -17.74 -0.38
N GLY A 25 -0.99 -17.73 0.05
CA GLY A 25 0.11 -18.19 -0.79
C GLY A 25 0.60 -17.14 -1.79
N ALA A 26 0.07 -15.91 -1.76
CA ALA A 26 0.55 -14.81 -2.60
C ALA A 26 2.06 -14.60 -2.39
N LEU A 27 2.53 -14.75 -1.16
CA LEU A 27 3.93 -14.92 -0.82
C LEU A 27 4.10 -16.31 -0.19
N SER A 28 5.09 -17.06 -0.66
CA SER A 28 5.40 -18.39 -0.15
C SER A 28 6.91 -18.48 0.09
N ALA A 29 7.31 -18.35 1.35
CA ALA A 29 8.71 -18.30 1.77
C ALA A 29 9.54 -17.31 0.93
N TYR A 30 8.95 -16.14 0.66
CA TYR A 30 9.60 -15.14 -0.18
C TYR A 30 10.75 -14.48 0.58
N PRO A 31 11.94 -14.39 -0.03
CA PRO A 31 13.12 -13.86 0.66
C PRO A 31 12.97 -12.40 1.08
N TYR A 32 13.41 -12.09 2.29
CA TYR A 32 13.60 -10.72 2.73
C TYR A 32 14.79 -10.66 3.70
N GLY A 33 15.37 -9.49 3.87
CA GLY A 33 16.52 -9.34 4.74
C GLY A 33 17.04 -7.92 4.74
N PHE A 34 18.14 -7.71 5.47
CA PHE A 34 18.76 -6.39 5.62
C PHE A 34 19.12 -5.78 4.26
N ALA A 35 19.80 -6.54 3.41
CA ALA A 35 20.24 -6.04 2.11
C ALA A 35 19.07 -5.75 1.16
N ALA A 36 18.02 -6.57 1.18
CA ALA A 36 16.82 -6.33 0.37
C ALA A 36 16.07 -5.08 0.84
N ARG A 37 16.09 -4.79 2.14
CA ARG A 37 15.39 -3.64 2.72
C ARG A 37 16.16 -2.33 2.55
N PHE A 38 17.48 -2.35 2.74
CA PHE A 38 18.30 -1.14 2.85
C PHE A 38 19.34 -0.97 1.74
N GLU A 39 19.66 -2.01 0.99
CA GLU A 39 20.75 -1.98 -0.01
C GLU A 39 20.28 -2.28 -1.43
N GLY A 40 18.98 -2.36 -1.67
CA GLY A 40 18.42 -2.58 -3.01
C GLY A 40 18.70 -3.96 -3.61
N LYS A 41 19.02 -4.96 -2.79
CA LYS A 41 19.24 -6.33 -3.26
C LYS A 41 17.90 -7.04 -3.51
N PRO A 42 17.89 -8.16 -4.30
CA PRO A 42 16.66 -8.90 -4.55
C PRO A 42 16.00 -9.41 -3.26
N GLY A 43 14.66 -9.39 -3.26
CA GLY A 43 13.83 -9.79 -2.14
C GLY A 43 12.71 -8.76 -1.90
N THR A 44 11.87 -9.05 -0.91
CA THR A 44 10.83 -8.11 -0.50
C THR A 44 11.25 -7.37 0.77
N ASN A 45 10.37 -6.45 1.21
CA ASN A 45 10.55 -5.70 2.44
C ASN A 45 9.17 -5.32 3.02
N PRO A 46 9.08 -5.02 4.32
CA PRO A 46 7.80 -4.66 4.93
C PRO A 46 7.15 -3.44 4.30
N GLU A 47 7.94 -2.47 3.87
CA GLU A 47 7.43 -1.20 3.35
C GLU A 47 6.70 -1.39 2.02
N GLU A 48 7.24 -2.17 1.09
CA GLU A 48 6.53 -2.41 -0.17
C GLU A 48 5.28 -3.27 0.03
N LEU A 49 5.25 -4.14 1.03
CA LEU A 49 4.07 -4.93 1.37
C LEU A 49 2.97 -4.04 1.96
N ILE A 50 3.34 -3.07 2.79
CA ILE A 50 2.41 -2.03 3.27
C ILE A 50 1.90 -1.22 2.08
N GLY A 51 2.77 -0.86 1.15
CA GLY A 51 2.39 -0.14 -0.07
C GLY A 51 1.37 -0.91 -0.90
N ALA A 52 1.62 -2.18 -1.15
CA ALA A 52 0.68 -3.04 -1.88
C ALA A 52 -0.67 -3.13 -1.17
N ALA A 53 -0.64 -3.31 0.16
CA ALA A 53 -1.85 -3.36 0.98
C ALA A 53 -2.62 -2.04 0.90
N HIS A 54 -1.94 -0.91 1.03
CA HIS A 54 -2.57 0.41 1.00
C HIS A 54 -3.16 0.73 -0.37
N ALA A 55 -2.40 0.47 -1.44
CA ALA A 55 -2.89 0.68 -2.80
C ALA A 55 -4.12 -0.18 -3.09
N GLY A 56 -4.09 -1.46 -2.72
CA GLY A 56 -5.21 -2.38 -2.93
C GLY A 56 -6.46 -1.98 -2.16
N CYS A 57 -6.30 -1.67 -0.88
CA CYS A 57 -7.42 -1.25 -0.01
C CYS A 57 -8.06 0.05 -0.49
N PHE A 58 -7.24 1.07 -0.77
CA PHE A 58 -7.72 2.35 -1.28
C PHE A 58 -8.50 2.20 -2.60
N THR A 59 -7.93 1.45 -3.55
CA THR A 59 -8.55 1.28 -4.87
C THR A 59 -9.89 0.55 -4.77
N MET A 60 -9.97 -0.48 -3.95
CA MET A 60 -11.23 -1.20 -3.73
C MET A 60 -12.25 -0.32 -3.00
N ALA A 61 -11.83 0.45 -2.00
CA ALA A 61 -12.71 1.39 -1.31
C ALA A 61 -13.28 2.41 -2.28
N LEU A 62 -12.45 2.96 -3.18
CA LEU A 62 -12.92 3.89 -4.19
C LEU A 62 -13.92 3.23 -5.15
N SER A 63 -13.66 1.98 -5.56
CA SER A 63 -14.62 1.24 -6.39
C SER A 63 -16.00 1.15 -5.74
N ALA A 64 -16.03 0.85 -4.44
CA ALA A 64 -17.29 0.80 -3.68
C ALA A 64 -18.01 2.17 -3.62
N ILE A 65 -17.25 3.22 -3.32
CA ILE A 65 -17.77 4.59 -3.23
C ILE A 65 -18.29 5.06 -4.60
N LEU A 66 -17.56 4.78 -5.67
CA LEU A 66 -18.02 5.09 -7.03
C LEU A 66 -19.33 4.38 -7.35
N GLY A 67 -19.45 3.09 -7.00
CA GLY A 67 -20.66 2.32 -7.23
C GLY A 67 -21.89 2.91 -6.53
N GLU A 68 -21.73 3.35 -5.28
CA GLU A 68 -22.79 4.02 -4.53
C GLU A 68 -23.21 5.34 -5.18
N ALA A 69 -22.28 6.03 -5.83
CA ALA A 69 -22.56 7.29 -6.54
C ALA A 69 -23.03 7.07 -7.99
N GLY A 70 -23.16 5.83 -8.43
CA GLY A 70 -23.66 5.50 -9.77
C GLY A 70 -22.60 5.45 -10.85
N PHE A 71 -21.32 5.36 -10.49
CA PHE A 71 -20.21 5.28 -11.44
C PHE A 71 -19.53 3.91 -11.41
N THR A 72 -19.02 3.50 -12.56
CA THR A 72 -18.19 2.29 -12.68
C THR A 72 -16.90 2.66 -13.40
N ALA A 73 -15.77 2.42 -12.75
CA ALA A 73 -14.49 2.67 -13.37
C ALA A 73 -14.19 1.60 -14.43
N GLU A 74 -13.66 2.04 -15.57
CA GLU A 74 -13.07 1.12 -16.55
C GLU A 74 -11.72 0.62 -16.06
N GLU A 75 -10.93 1.51 -15.46
CA GLU A 75 -9.60 1.19 -14.96
C GLU A 75 -9.20 2.17 -13.87
N MET A 76 -8.55 1.63 -12.84
CA MET A 76 -7.91 2.44 -11.81
C MET A 76 -6.54 1.85 -11.51
N ASN A 77 -5.52 2.69 -11.57
CA ASN A 77 -4.14 2.32 -11.26
C ASN A 77 -3.66 3.15 -10.09
N THR A 78 -3.28 2.48 -9.01
CA THR A 78 -2.82 3.15 -7.80
C THR A 78 -1.41 2.69 -7.44
N LYS A 79 -0.54 3.64 -7.14
CA LYS A 79 0.76 3.39 -6.54
C LYS A 79 0.77 4.00 -5.14
N ALA A 80 1.24 3.27 -4.15
CA ALA A 80 1.47 3.78 -2.81
C ALA A 80 2.98 3.75 -2.53
N GLU A 81 3.55 4.91 -2.31
CA GLU A 81 4.97 5.08 -1.99
C GLU A 81 5.12 5.26 -0.49
N ILE A 82 5.81 4.32 0.14
CA ILE A 82 6.01 4.29 1.58
C ILE A 82 7.40 4.82 1.91
N THR A 83 7.47 5.84 2.74
CA THR A 83 8.74 6.47 3.13
C THR A 83 9.18 5.96 4.50
N LEU A 84 10.36 5.37 4.53
CA LEU A 84 11.04 4.94 5.75
C LEU A 84 12.23 5.87 5.99
N VAL A 85 12.31 6.48 7.16
CA VAL A 85 13.40 7.39 7.52
C VAL A 85 14.08 6.95 8.81
N LYS A 86 15.36 7.24 8.91
CA LYS A 86 16.11 7.05 10.14
C LYS A 86 15.82 8.23 11.08
N GLN A 87 15.43 7.92 12.32
CA GLN A 87 15.18 8.90 13.37
C GLN A 87 16.02 8.52 14.60
N GLY A 88 17.16 9.20 14.79
CA GLY A 88 18.10 8.82 15.82
C GLY A 88 18.66 7.42 15.57
N ASP A 89 18.47 6.51 16.53
CA ASP A 89 18.92 5.13 16.44
C ASP A 89 17.84 4.18 15.89
N SER A 90 16.67 4.71 15.54
CA SER A 90 15.55 3.91 15.05
C SER A 90 15.09 4.34 13.66
N PHE A 91 14.19 3.57 13.07
CA PHE A 91 13.55 3.88 11.80
C PHE A 91 12.06 4.09 12.00
N ALA A 92 11.48 4.98 11.19
CA ALA A 92 10.03 5.22 11.21
C ALA A 92 9.48 5.32 9.80
N ILE A 93 8.29 4.76 9.60
CA ILE A 93 7.50 4.99 8.40
C ILE A 93 6.77 6.31 8.63
N THR A 94 7.09 7.32 7.81
CA THR A 94 6.59 8.68 8.01
C THR A 94 5.53 9.10 7.03
N LYS A 95 5.39 8.41 5.90
CA LYS A 95 4.47 8.82 4.84
C LYS A 95 4.07 7.65 3.96
N SER A 96 2.80 7.66 3.55
CA SER A 96 2.28 6.88 2.44
C SER A 96 1.69 7.85 1.41
N HIS A 97 2.28 7.93 0.23
CA HIS A 97 1.80 8.79 -0.85
C HIS A 97 1.11 7.96 -1.91
N LEU A 98 -0.18 8.22 -2.10
CA LEU A 98 -1.01 7.54 -3.10
C LEU A 98 -1.04 8.34 -4.40
N THR A 99 -0.72 7.67 -5.50
CA THR A 99 -0.87 8.23 -6.85
C THR A 99 -1.90 7.40 -7.59
N LEU A 100 -3.04 8.02 -7.93
CA LEU A 100 -4.14 7.37 -8.64
C LEU A 100 -4.30 7.96 -10.04
N ARG A 101 -4.41 7.08 -11.03
CA ARG A 101 -4.82 7.43 -12.39
C ARG A 101 -6.01 6.55 -12.75
N ALA A 102 -7.13 7.17 -13.14
CA ALA A 102 -8.39 6.46 -13.29
C ALA A 102 -9.12 6.86 -14.55
N LYS A 103 -9.79 5.88 -15.16
CA LYS A 103 -10.70 6.09 -16.29
C LYS A 103 -12.11 5.72 -15.81
N ILE A 104 -12.94 6.74 -15.63
CA ILE A 104 -14.29 6.59 -15.06
C ILE A 104 -15.29 7.35 -15.95
N PRO A 105 -16.04 6.63 -16.80
CA PRO A 105 -17.00 7.30 -17.69
C PRO A 105 -18.03 8.10 -16.93
N GLY A 106 -18.30 9.31 -17.42
CA GLY A 106 -19.39 10.15 -16.94
C GLY A 106 -19.13 10.97 -15.68
N ILE A 107 -17.96 10.82 -15.05
CA ILE A 107 -17.64 11.58 -13.83
C ILE A 107 -16.92 12.89 -14.19
N ASP A 108 -17.29 13.99 -13.51
CA ASP A 108 -16.51 15.23 -13.58
C ASP A 108 -15.37 15.21 -12.56
N ASN A 109 -14.38 16.09 -12.76
CA ASN A 109 -13.20 16.10 -11.90
C ASN A 109 -13.51 16.48 -10.46
N ALA A 110 -14.44 17.40 -10.23
CA ALA A 110 -14.81 17.81 -8.86
C ALA A 110 -15.38 16.63 -8.06
N LYS A 111 -16.28 15.87 -8.67
CA LYS A 111 -16.87 14.68 -8.06
C LYS A 111 -15.83 13.59 -7.86
N PHE A 112 -14.96 13.39 -8.84
CA PHE A 112 -13.85 12.43 -8.73
C PHE A 112 -12.94 12.75 -7.55
N GLN A 113 -12.51 14.00 -7.40
CA GLN A 113 -11.64 14.41 -6.30
C GLN A 113 -12.33 14.21 -4.93
N GLU A 114 -13.60 14.53 -4.83
CA GLU A 114 -14.40 14.31 -3.62
C GLU A 114 -14.41 12.84 -3.23
N LEU A 115 -14.75 11.95 -4.17
CA LEU A 115 -14.88 10.53 -3.90
C LEU A 115 -13.52 9.88 -3.63
N ALA A 116 -12.48 10.27 -4.36
CA ALA A 116 -11.12 9.80 -4.12
C ALA A 116 -10.62 10.22 -2.73
N GLY A 117 -10.90 11.46 -2.30
CA GLY A 117 -10.57 11.93 -0.96
C GLY A 117 -11.31 11.17 0.14
N ASN A 118 -12.56 10.81 -0.09
CA ASN A 118 -13.32 9.98 0.84
C ASN A 118 -12.73 8.57 0.96
N ALA A 119 -12.29 7.99 -0.15
CA ALA A 119 -11.65 6.67 -0.15
C ALA A 119 -10.31 6.71 0.59
N GLU A 120 -9.51 7.77 0.41
CA GLU A 120 -8.26 7.95 1.15
C GLU A 120 -8.48 7.91 2.66
N LYS A 121 -9.48 8.63 3.15
CA LYS A 121 -9.76 8.72 4.58
C LYS A 121 -10.45 7.46 5.12
N GLY A 122 -11.27 6.83 4.32
CA GLY A 122 -12.16 5.75 4.75
C GLY A 122 -11.61 4.35 4.61
N CYS A 123 -10.58 4.13 3.80
CA CYS A 123 -10.06 2.79 3.61
C CYS A 123 -9.44 2.26 4.91
N PRO A 124 -9.72 0.99 5.28
CA PRO A 124 -9.22 0.44 6.55
C PRO A 124 -7.72 0.52 6.75
N VAL A 125 -6.91 0.39 5.69
CA VAL A 125 -5.45 0.50 5.80
C VAL A 125 -5.04 1.95 6.10
N SER A 126 -5.68 2.94 5.46
CA SER A 126 -5.45 4.35 5.81
C SER A 126 -5.71 4.62 7.29
N LYS A 127 -6.76 4.00 7.84
CA LYS A 127 -7.14 4.19 9.24
C LYS A 127 -6.14 3.57 10.21
N VAL A 128 -5.47 2.48 9.82
CA VAL A 128 -4.51 1.80 10.70
C VAL A 128 -3.11 2.38 10.61
N LEU A 129 -2.76 3.02 9.49
CA LEU A 129 -1.45 3.62 9.32
C LEU A 129 -1.33 4.91 10.13
N LYS A 130 -0.38 4.94 11.05
CA LYS A 130 -0.11 6.11 11.89
C LYS A 130 1.00 6.96 11.26
N CYS A 131 0.75 7.44 10.04
CA CYS A 131 1.70 8.30 9.31
C CYS A 131 0.93 9.28 8.44
N GLU A 132 1.65 10.24 7.85
CA GLU A 132 1.06 11.13 6.88
C GLU A 132 0.60 10.34 5.65
N ILE A 133 -0.62 10.63 5.19
CA ILE A 133 -1.15 10.07 3.94
C ILE A 133 -1.47 11.23 3.01
N SER A 134 -0.99 11.15 1.79
CA SER A 134 -1.27 12.15 0.76
C SER A 134 -1.76 11.47 -0.52
N LEU A 135 -2.48 12.21 -1.34
CA LEU A 135 -3.13 11.69 -2.54
C LEU A 135 -2.96 12.65 -3.71
N ASP A 136 -2.50 12.10 -4.83
CA ASP A 136 -2.52 12.75 -6.14
C ASP A 136 -3.42 11.92 -7.05
N ALA A 137 -4.64 12.39 -7.28
CA ALA A 137 -5.64 11.69 -8.08
C ALA A 137 -5.93 12.47 -9.36
N ALA A 138 -5.84 11.79 -10.51
CA ALA A 138 -6.15 12.38 -11.81
C ALA A 138 -6.95 11.42 -12.68
N LEU A 139 -7.89 11.99 -13.44
CA LEU A 139 -8.60 11.27 -14.50
C LEU A 139 -7.69 11.14 -15.72
N ALA A 140 -7.71 9.96 -16.30
CA ALA A 140 -6.95 9.67 -17.52
C ALA A 140 -7.70 10.18 -18.76
#